data_95829fabe3d8a996dc0d3c21e27da492
#
_entry.id   95829fabe3d8a996dc0d3c21e27da492
#
_cell.length_a   1.000
_cell.length_b   1.000
_cell.length_c   1.000
_cell.angle_alpha   90.00
_cell.angle_beta   90.00
_cell.angle_gamma   90.00
#
_symmetry.space_group_name_H-M   'P 1'
#
loop_
_entity.id
_entity.type
_entity.pdbx_description
1 polymer ?
#
loop_
_entity_poly.entity_id
_entity_poly.type
_entity_poly.pdbx_seq_one_letter_code
_entity_poly.pdbx_strand_id
1 'polypeptide(L)'
;DSAQEIPSDTAYLARDYPRVVAYRQLGARIRRAMKAGRKADGELIETFAQTNPQNFHTWKLLGEYYLSQGDDGRAAQSFGKALEAGVPRRDELLAIERLKSECKP
;
A
#
# COMPACT_ATOMS: atom_id res chain seq x y z
N ASP A 1 -11.55 -8.13 -24.15
CA ASP A 1 -12.06 -8.15 -22.81
C ASP A 1 -10.91 -7.99 -21.81
N SER A 2 -11.24 -7.95 -20.54
CA SER A 2 -10.25 -7.58 -19.54
C SER A 2 -9.09 -8.54 -19.44
N ALA A 3 -9.30 -9.81 -19.78
CA ALA A 3 -8.21 -10.78 -19.72
C ALA A 3 -7.10 -10.41 -20.67
N GLN A 4 -7.42 -9.73 -21.74
CA GLN A 4 -6.43 -9.36 -22.71
C GLN A 4 -5.55 -8.22 -22.24
N GLU A 5 -5.91 -7.59 -21.15
CA GLU A 5 -5.16 -6.47 -20.65
C GLU A 5 -4.20 -6.85 -19.57
N ILE A 6 -4.11 -8.12 -19.27
CA ILE A 6 -3.10 -8.59 -18.35
C ILE A 6 -1.74 -8.38 -19.02
N PRO A 7 -0.84 -7.65 -18.36
CA PRO A 7 0.47 -7.38 -18.97
C PRO A 7 1.17 -8.68 -19.31
N SER A 8 2.05 -8.61 -20.28
CA SER A 8 2.62 -9.80 -20.88
C SER A 8 3.53 -10.59 -19.94
N ASP A 9 4.17 -9.95 -18.99
CA ASP A 9 5.07 -10.64 -18.09
C ASP A 9 4.34 -11.09 -16.83
N THR A 10 3.17 -11.70 -17.00
CA THR A 10 2.26 -11.83 -15.91
C THR A 10 1.76 -13.23 -15.67
N ALA A 11 2.60 -14.21 -15.89
CA ALA A 11 2.23 -15.52 -15.42
C ALA A 11 1.83 -15.47 -13.96
N TYR A 12 2.54 -14.66 -13.19
CA TYR A 12 2.20 -14.49 -11.79
C TYR A 12 0.85 -13.74 -11.62
N LEU A 13 0.54 -12.77 -12.48
CA LEU A 13 -0.73 -12.07 -12.40
C LEU A 13 -1.90 -12.96 -12.78
N ALA A 14 -1.69 -13.88 -13.69
CA ALA A 14 -2.73 -14.85 -14.02
C ALA A 14 -3.18 -15.61 -12.77
N ARG A 15 -2.23 -15.90 -11.90
CA ARG A 15 -2.47 -16.62 -10.67
C ARG A 15 -3.00 -15.70 -9.58
N ASP A 16 -2.44 -14.49 -9.48
CA ASP A 16 -2.68 -13.60 -8.36
C ASP A 16 -3.63 -12.45 -8.69
N TYR A 17 -4.22 -12.47 -9.88
CA TYR A 17 -5.04 -11.37 -10.35
C TYR A 17 -6.15 -10.97 -9.39
N PRO A 18 -6.89 -11.92 -8.80
CA PRO A 18 -7.94 -11.51 -7.85
C PRO A 18 -7.38 -10.73 -6.67
N ARG A 19 -6.17 -11.06 -6.22
CA ARG A 19 -5.54 -10.33 -5.13
C ARG A 19 -5.14 -8.93 -5.57
N VAL A 20 -4.66 -8.80 -6.80
CA VAL A 20 -4.30 -7.49 -7.34
C VAL A 20 -5.54 -6.61 -7.44
N VAL A 21 -6.65 -7.19 -7.91
CA VAL A 21 -7.91 -6.45 -8.02
C VAL A 21 -8.38 -6.02 -6.63
N ALA A 22 -8.38 -6.95 -5.69
CA ALA A 22 -8.79 -6.64 -4.32
C ALA A 22 -7.93 -5.53 -3.72
N TYR A 23 -6.63 -5.59 -3.96
CA TYR A 23 -5.71 -4.57 -3.48
C TYR A 23 -6.06 -3.20 -4.07
N ARG A 24 -6.31 -3.14 -5.38
CA ARG A 24 -6.64 -1.88 -6.04
C ARG A 24 -7.95 -1.31 -5.54
N GLN A 25 -8.95 -2.17 -5.37
CA GLN A 25 -10.25 -1.72 -4.86
C GLN A 25 -10.13 -1.21 -3.43
N LEU A 26 -9.39 -1.91 -2.61
CA LEU A 26 -9.16 -1.48 -1.24
C LEU A 26 -8.42 -0.15 -1.21
N GLY A 27 -7.39 -0.01 -2.04
CA GLY A 27 -6.65 1.24 -2.10
C GLY A 27 -7.52 2.41 -2.50
N ALA A 28 -8.38 2.21 -3.49
CA ALA A 28 -9.28 3.27 -3.94
C ALA A 28 -10.25 3.66 -2.82
N ARG A 29 -10.76 2.67 -2.09
CA ARG A 29 -11.69 2.89 -0.99
C ARG A 29 -11.03 3.70 0.12
N ILE A 30 -9.80 3.35 0.45
CA ILE A 30 -9.07 4.03 1.50
C ILE A 30 -8.75 5.47 1.12
N ARG A 31 -8.33 5.68 -0.12
CA ARG A 31 -8.05 7.05 -0.58
C ARG A 31 -9.29 7.91 -0.52
N ARG A 32 -10.44 7.35 -0.90
CA ARG A 32 -11.70 8.09 -0.79
C ARG A 32 -12.05 8.42 0.66
N ALA A 33 -11.83 7.46 1.56
CA ALA A 33 -12.11 7.69 2.97
C ALA A 33 -11.20 8.75 3.55
N MET A 34 -9.93 8.74 3.18
CA MET A 34 -8.98 9.75 3.64
C MET A 34 -9.38 11.13 3.14
N LYS A 35 -9.76 11.22 1.87
CA LYS A 35 -10.17 12.49 1.29
C LYS A 35 -11.43 13.03 1.95
N ALA A 36 -12.32 12.14 2.35
CA ALA A 36 -13.57 12.54 3.01
C ALA A 36 -13.39 12.78 4.51
N GLY A 37 -12.21 12.55 5.04
CA GLY A 37 -11.95 12.74 6.47
C GLY A 37 -12.54 11.64 7.34
N ARG A 38 -12.93 10.51 6.77
CA ARG A 38 -13.47 9.39 7.53
C ARG A 38 -12.35 8.43 7.89
N LYS A 39 -12.55 7.71 9.00
CA LYS A 39 -11.67 6.59 9.27
C LYS A 39 -11.82 5.59 8.15
N ALA A 40 -10.71 5.17 7.61
CA ALA A 40 -10.69 4.21 6.53
C ALA A 40 -10.71 2.80 7.09
N ASP A 41 -10.52 1.84 6.21
CA ASP A 41 -10.51 0.44 6.57
C ASP A 41 -9.12 0.00 7.00
N GLY A 42 -8.57 0.69 8.01
CA GLY A 42 -7.20 0.45 8.44
C GLY A 42 -6.95 -0.99 8.84
N GLU A 43 -7.91 -1.60 9.54
CA GLU A 43 -7.75 -3.00 9.92
C GLU A 43 -7.70 -3.93 8.72
N LEU A 44 -8.49 -3.62 7.70
CA LEU A 44 -8.47 -4.43 6.49
C LEU A 44 -7.14 -4.28 5.76
N ILE A 45 -6.61 -3.06 5.69
CA ILE A 45 -5.30 -2.85 5.08
C ILE A 45 -4.24 -3.59 5.87
N GLU A 46 -4.28 -3.48 7.18
CA GLU A 46 -3.28 -4.12 8.02
C GLU A 46 -3.32 -5.62 7.84
N THR A 47 -4.52 -6.21 7.85
CA THR A 47 -4.66 -7.64 7.62
C THR A 47 -4.14 -8.03 6.26
N PHE A 48 -4.49 -7.23 5.24
CA PHE A 48 -4.06 -7.53 3.88
C PHE A 48 -2.53 -7.43 3.76
N ALA A 49 -1.94 -6.42 4.40
CA ALA A 49 -0.49 -6.26 4.38
C ALA A 49 0.20 -7.44 5.05
N GLN A 50 -0.35 -7.91 6.16
CA GLN A 50 0.25 -9.06 6.86
C GLN A 50 0.11 -10.34 6.06
N THR A 51 -0.96 -10.48 5.27
CA THR A 51 -1.12 -11.64 4.39
C THR A 51 -0.23 -11.54 3.16
N ASN A 52 0.16 -10.33 2.79
CA ASN A 52 0.97 -10.08 1.60
C ASN A 52 2.17 -9.22 1.97
N PRO A 53 3.04 -9.70 2.85
CA PRO A 53 4.10 -8.85 3.41
C PRO A 53 5.16 -8.44 2.41
N GLN A 54 5.16 -9.04 1.22
CA GLN A 54 6.13 -8.68 0.18
C GLN A 54 5.61 -7.62 -0.78
N ASN A 55 4.42 -7.12 -0.53
CA ASN A 55 3.82 -6.11 -1.38
C ASN A 55 4.02 -4.73 -0.75
N PHE A 56 5.04 -4.02 -1.21
CA PHE A 56 5.38 -2.73 -0.63
C PHE A 56 4.24 -1.71 -0.82
N HIS A 57 3.43 -1.85 -1.86
CA HIS A 57 2.33 -0.91 -2.09
C HIS A 57 1.34 -0.92 -0.92
N THR A 58 1.06 -2.10 -0.39
CA THR A 58 0.12 -2.21 0.72
C THR A 58 0.67 -1.54 1.96
N TRP A 59 1.95 -1.77 2.25
CA TRP A 59 2.59 -1.14 3.40
C TRP A 59 2.67 0.39 3.23
N LYS A 60 2.94 0.85 2.01
CA LYS A 60 2.96 2.28 1.76
C LYS A 60 1.58 2.89 1.99
N LEU A 61 0.54 2.24 1.49
CA LEU A 61 -0.81 2.73 1.67
C LEU A 61 -1.20 2.77 3.15
N LEU A 62 -0.81 1.73 3.89
CA LEU A 62 -1.08 1.69 5.32
C LEU A 62 -0.37 2.85 6.03
N GLY A 63 0.87 3.14 5.64
CA GLY A 63 1.58 4.28 6.20
C GLY A 63 0.88 5.60 5.91
N GLU A 64 0.42 5.78 4.69
CA GLU A 64 -0.33 6.98 4.34
C GLU A 64 -1.63 7.09 5.14
N TYR A 65 -2.29 5.95 5.33
CA TYR A 65 -3.49 5.95 6.16
C TYR A 65 -3.18 6.41 7.58
N TYR A 66 -2.13 5.86 8.19
CA TYR A 66 -1.79 6.26 9.55
C TYR A 66 -1.40 7.73 9.63
N LEU A 67 -0.69 8.24 8.61
CA LEU A 67 -0.39 9.67 8.58
C LEU A 67 -1.66 10.51 8.57
N SER A 68 -2.66 10.08 7.80
CA SER A 68 -3.91 10.81 7.73
C SER A 68 -4.67 10.79 9.05
N GLN A 69 -4.35 9.83 9.91
CA GLN A 69 -4.96 9.71 11.24
C GLN A 69 -4.11 10.37 12.32
N GLY A 70 -2.99 10.95 11.95
CA GLY A 70 -2.11 11.59 12.92
C GLY A 70 -1.24 10.61 13.69
N ASP A 71 -1.16 9.36 13.25
CA ASP A 71 -0.40 8.34 13.95
C ASP A 71 0.94 8.16 13.27
N ASP A 72 1.86 9.06 13.55
CA ASP A 72 3.16 9.09 12.89
C ASP A 72 4.00 7.86 13.25
N GLY A 73 3.85 7.35 14.46
CA GLY A 73 4.63 6.18 14.87
C GLY A 73 4.30 4.96 14.03
N ARG A 74 3.02 4.67 13.86
CA ARG A 74 2.61 3.54 13.03
C ARG A 74 2.87 3.79 11.56
N ALA A 75 2.76 5.06 11.14
CA ALA A 75 3.08 5.41 9.76
C ALA A 75 4.53 5.09 9.45
N ALA A 76 5.45 5.50 10.32
CA ALA A 76 6.87 5.24 10.12
C ALA A 76 7.15 3.74 10.08
N GLN A 77 6.51 2.96 10.96
CA GLN A 77 6.67 1.50 10.94
C GLN A 77 6.21 0.92 9.61
N SER A 78 5.07 1.39 9.11
CA SER A 78 4.53 0.87 7.84
C SER A 78 5.44 1.22 6.68
N PHE A 79 5.95 2.43 6.63
CA PHE A 79 6.88 2.81 5.57
C PHE A 79 8.17 2.00 5.68
N GLY A 80 8.64 1.72 6.89
CA GLY A 80 9.80 0.86 7.07
C GLY A 80 9.57 -0.54 6.52
N LYS A 81 8.38 -1.09 6.75
CA LYS A 81 8.05 -2.40 6.20
C LYS A 81 7.96 -2.37 4.68
N ALA A 82 7.47 -1.27 4.11
CA ALA A 82 7.46 -1.12 2.66
C ALA A 82 8.88 -1.18 2.10
N LEU A 83 9.81 -0.49 2.75
CA LEU A 83 11.20 -0.51 2.30
C LEU A 83 11.82 -1.90 2.44
N GLU A 84 11.49 -2.61 3.52
CA GLU A 84 12.00 -3.96 3.72
C GLU A 84 11.47 -4.93 2.68
N ALA A 85 10.24 -4.72 2.22
CA ALA A 85 9.65 -5.58 1.21
C ALA A 85 10.33 -5.47 -0.15
N GLY A 86 11.04 -4.37 -0.36
CA GLY A 86 11.73 -4.15 -1.61
C GLY A 86 10.92 -3.28 -2.56
N VAL A 87 11.52 -2.16 -2.95
CA VAL A 87 10.84 -1.20 -3.84
C VAL A 87 11.68 -1.13 -5.11
N PRO A 88 11.21 -1.74 -6.20
CA PRO A 88 12.05 -1.87 -7.40
C PRO A 88 12.27 -0.56 -8.14
N ARG A 89 11.36 0.41 -8.02
CA ARG A 89 11.51 1.67 -8.73
C ARG A 89 12.12 2.72 -7.81
N ARG A 90 13.15 3.37 -8.32
CA ARG A 90 13.88 4.35 -7.52
C ARG A 90 13.02 5.53 -7.09
N ASP A 91 12.16 6.01 -7.99
CA ASP A 91 11.31 7.13 -7.67
C ASP A 91 10.35 6.81 -6.53
N GLU A 92 9.81 5.60 -6.53
CA GLU A 92 8.93 5.16 -5.45
C GLU A 92 9.70 4.93 -4.17
N LEU A 93 10.90 4.38 -4.28
CA LEU A 93 11.75 4.20 -3.12
C LEU A 93 12.01 5.54 -2.42
N LEU A 94 12.40 6.54 -3.20
CA LEU A 94 12.69 7.86 -2.65
C LEU A 94 11.44 8.50 -2.05
N ALA A 95 10.29 8.29 -2.68
CA ALA A 95 9.04 8.82 -2.15
C ALA A 95 8.72 8.22 -0.78
N ILE A 96 8.90 6.91 -0.64
CA ILE A 96 8.63 6.24 0.64
C ILE A 96 9.63 6.70 1.70
N GLU A 97 10.89 6.84 1.33
CA GLU A 97 11.89 7.32 2.27
C GLU A 97 11.57 8.73 2.76
N ARG A 98 11.09 9.56 1.85
CA ARG A 98 10.68 10.92 2.23
C ARG A 98 9.51 10.90 3.18
N LEU A 99 8.49 10.10 2.86
CA LEU A 99 7.32 9.99 3.73
C LEU A 99 7.72 9.52 5.12
N LYS A 100 8.62 8.54 5.18
CA LYS A 100 9.07 8.05 6.47
C LYS A 100 9.81 9.15 7.25
N SER A 101 10.62 9.94 6.57
CA SER A 101 11.36 11.00 7.24
C SER A 101 10.46 12.11 7.73
N GLU A 102 9.28 12.26 7.17
CA GLU A 102 8.33 13.26 7.61
C GLU A 102 7.54 12.84 8.85
N CYS A 103 7.60 11.58 9.20
CA CYS A 103 6.92 11.12 10.39
C CYS A 103 7.64 11.64 11.63
N LYS A 104 6.91 12.21 12.55
CA LYS A 104 7.49 12.74 13.76
C LYS A 104 7.75 11.62 14.76
N PRO A 105 8.88 11.68 15.48
CA PRO A 105 9.17 10.66 16.47
C PRO A 105 8.20 10.68 17.66
#